data_006ff547c14083a6ed1689a88155eac8
#
_entry.id   006ff547c14083a6ed1689a88155eac8
#
_cell.length_a   1.000
_cell.length_b   1.000
_cell.length_c   1.000
_cell.angle_alpha   90.00
_cell.angle_beta   90.00
_cell.angle_gamma   90.00
#
_symmetry.space_group_name_H-M   'P 1'
#
loop_
_entity.id
_entity.type
_entity.pdbx_description
1 polymer ?
#
loop_
_entity_poly.entity_id
_entity_poly.type
_entity_poly.pdbx_seq_one_letter_code
_entity_poly.pdbx_strand_id
1 'polypeptide(L)'
;MRVDLVSIFPDYFAPLRLSLVGKAIDSGILGLGVHDLRDWTHDRHRTVDDTPYGGGAGMVMKPEPWGEALDDLVPDGGPTPLLVVPTPAGVPFSQPLAHELAGRDWLLFACGRYEGIDARVVEHAAARMDVLEVSLGDYVLNGGEVAALAITEAVVRLLPGVLGNPESLREESHGTELDGLLEYPVFTKPASWRGLDVPPVLLSGRSEERRVGKECRSRW
;
A
#
# COMPACT_ATOMS: atom_id res chain seq x y z
N MET A 1 12.10 7.57 3.47
CA MET A 1 11.46 6.82 2.37
C MET A 1 10.82 7.78 1.39
N ARG A 2 10.86 7.50 0.10
CA ARG A 2 10.14 8.24 -0.95
C ARG A 2 9.06 7.35 -1.55
N VAL A 3 7.87 7.89 -1.80
CA VAL A 3 6.77 7.21 -2.50
C VAL A 3 6.25 8.15 -3.60
N ASP A 4 6.27 7.68 -4.83
CA ASP A 4 5.65 8.36 -5.97
C ASP A 4 4.48 7.52 -6.50
N LEU A 5 3.40 8.19 -6.86
CA LEU A 5 2.16 7.58 -7.30
C LEU A 5 1.77 8.19 -8.64
N VAL A 6 1.75 7.40 -9.70
CA VAL A 6 1.33 7.84 -11.04
C VAL A 6 -0.06 7.28 -11.33
N SER A 7 -1.00 8.15 -11.66
CA SER A 7 -2.39 7.79 -11.96
C SER A 7 -3.03 8.84 -12.86
N ILE A 8 -4.13 8.48 -13.51
CA ILE A 8 -5.00 9.45 -14.19
C ILE A 8 -6.01 10.13 -13.24
N PHE A 9 -5.98 9.78 -11.96
CA PHE A 9 -6.84 10.32 -10.90
C PHE A 9 -6.01 10.69 -9.65
N PRO A 10 -5.17 11.72 -9.70
CA PRO A 10 -4.29 12.09 -8.58
C PRO A 10 -5.04 12.41 -7.28
N ASP A 11 -6.27 12.89 -7.37
CA ASP A 11 -7.09 13.21 -6.18
C ASP A 11 -7.47 11.97 -5.33
N TYR A 12 -7.35 10.76 -5.89
CA TYR A 12 -7.52 9.53 -5.11
C TYR A 12 -6.57 9.45 -3.91
N PHE A 13 -5.43 10.10 -3.99
CA PHE A 13 -4.38 10.04 -2.98
C PHE A 13 -4.48 11.10 -1.88
N ALA A 14 -5.51 11.96 -1.93
CA ALA A 14 -5.74 12.96 -0.90
C ALA A 14 -5.78 12.39 0.55
N PRO A 15 -6.34 11.18 0.81
CA PRO A 15 -6.33 10.57 2.13
C PRO A 15 -4.94 10.33 2.73
N LEU A 16 -3.89 10.17 1.91
CA LEU A 16 -2.52 9.99 2.42
C LEU A 16 -1.99 11.22 3.16
N ARG A 17 -2.61 12.38 2.99
CA ARG A 17 -2.26 13.60 3.74
C ARG A 17 -2.92 13.69 5.12
N LEU A 18 -3.65 12.66 5.52
CA LEU A 18 -4.36 12.59 6.79
C LEU A 18 -3.66 11.65 7.78
N SER A 19 -4.04 11.78 9.07
CA SER A 19 -3.66 10.86 10.14
C SER A 19 -2.13 10.63 10.26
N LEU A 20 -1.69 9.39 10.43
CA LEU A 20 -0.28 9.04 10.64
C LEU A 20 0.57 9.23 9.39
N VAL A 21 0.03 8.92 8.22
CA VAL A 21 0.74 9.11 6.95
C VAL A 21 0.98 10.61 6.71
N GLY A 22 -0.02 11.47 6.94
CA GLY A 22 0.13 12.91 6.86
C GLY A 22 1.21 13.44 7.81
N LYS A 23 1.23 12.95 9.06
CA LYS A 23 2.29 13.30 10.02
C LYS A 23 3.68 12.85 9.58
N ALA A 24 3.80 11.67 8.95
CA ALA A 24 5.06 11.18 8.41
C ALA A 24 5.57 12.09 7.27
N ILE A 25 4.66 12.63 6.45
CA ILE A 25 4.99 13.61 5.42
C ILE A 25 5.46 14.92 6.07
N ASP A 26 4.69 15.47 7.01
CA ASP A 26 5.00 16.73 7.68
C ASP A 26 6.34 16.69 8.44
N SER A 27 6.70 15.53 8.98
CA SER A 27 7.97 15.31 9.69
C SER A 27 9.16 14.96 8.78
N GLY A 28 8.94 14.81 7.48
CA GLY A 28 9.97 14.44 6.50
C GLY A 28 10.42 12.97 6.54
N ILE A 29 9.72 12.10 7.27
CA ILE A 29 9.96 10.64 7.26
C ILE A 29 9.54 10.07 5.90
N LEU A 30 8.45 10.58 5.33
CA LEU A 30 7.93 10.20 4.02
C LEU A 30 7.97 11.38 3.05
N GLY A 31 8.68 11.24 1.94
CA GLY A 31 8.52 12.09 0.75
C GLY A 31 7.40 11.52 -0.13
N LEU A 32 6.35 12.29 -0.40
CA LEU A 32 5.22 11.87 -1.23
C LEU A 32 5.14 12.69 -2.51
N GLY A 33 5.27 12.04 -3.68
CA GLY A 33 4.97 12.57 -5.01
C GLY A 33 3.66 11.98 -5.55
N VAL A 34 2.80 12.83 -6.10
CA VAL A 34 1.57 12.39 -6.78
C VAL A 34 1.54 13.04 -8.15
N HIS A 35 1.41 12.22 -9.19
CA HIS A 35 1.60 12.63 -10.57
C HIS A 35 0.38 12.24 -11.42
N ASP A 36 -0.09 13.18 -12.25
CA ASP A 36 -1.11 12.89 -13.26
C ASP A 36 -0.42 12.34 -14.53
N LEU A 37 -0.68 11.07 -14.87
CA LEU A 37 -0.14 10.45 -16.08
C LEU A 37 -0.41 11.28 -17.35
N ARG A 38 -1.47 12.07 -17.37
CA ARG A 38 -1.80 12.94 -18.49
C ARG A 38 -0.81 14.08 -18.71
N ASP A 39 0.09 14.35 -17.77
CA ASP A 39 1.11 15.38 -17.94
C ASP A 39 2.18 14.95 -18.98
N TRP A 40 2.27 13.66 -19.30
CA TRP A 40 3.12 13.09 -20.34
C TRP A 40 2.34 12.71 -21.61
N THR A 41 1.24 13.41 -21.90
CA THR A 41 0.49 13.29 -23.15
C THR A 41 0.64 14.57 -23.98
N HIS A 42 0.70 14.43 -25.31
CA HIS A 42 0.98 15.56 -26.20
C HIS A 42 -0.20 15.91 -27.12
N ASP A 43 -1.25 15.08 -27.11
CA ASP A 43 -2.46 15.34 -27.88
C ASP A 43 -3.42 16.28 -27.13
N ARG A 44 -4.29 16.95 -27.88
CA ARG A 44 -5.27 17.90 -27.33
C ARG A 44 -6.20 17.30 -26.27
N HIS A 45 -6.50 16.00 -26.39
CA HIS A 45 -7.44 15.30 -25.51
C HIS A 45 -6.75 14.65 -24.30
N ARG A 46 -5.42 14.72 -24.22
CA ARG A 46 -4.61 14.10 -23.16
C ARG A 46 -4.92 12.62 -23.03
N THR A 47 -4.91 11.91 -24.18
CA THR A 47 -5.35 10.53 -24.31
C THR A 47 -4.31 9.57 -23.74
N VAL A 48 -4.72 8.71 -22.81
CA VAL A 48 -3.86 7.75 -22.11
C VAL A 48 -4.18 6.30 -22.40
N ASP A 49 -5.21 6.02 -23.21
CA ASP A 49 -5.73 4.69 -23.50
C ASP A 49 -6.10 4.51 -24.98
N ASP A 50 -6.16 3.28 -25.43
CA ASP A 50 -6.60 2.91 -26.79
C ASP A 50 -7.19 1.50 -26.77
N THR A 51 -7.76 1.08 -27.90
CA THR A 51 -8.34 -0.26 -28.10
C THR A 51 -7.25 -1.34 -28.06
N PRO A 52 -7.52 -2.51 -27.42
CA PRO A 52 -6.53 -3.59 -27.33
C PRO A 52 -6.24 -4.23 -28.71
N TYR A 53 -4.99 -4.55 -28.97
CA TYR A 53 -4.63 -5.42 -30.09
C TYR A 53 -5.25 -6.81 -29.90
N GLY A 54 -5.73 -7.40 -30.99
CA GLY A 54 -6.43 -8.68 -30.96
C GLY A 54 -7.94 -8.55 -30.72
N GLY A 55 -8.42 -7.35 -30.49
CA GLY A 55 -9.84 -7.07 -30.21
C GLY A 55 -10.22 -7.42 -28.77
N GLY A 56 -11.47 -7.24 -28.42
CA GLY A 56 -12.02 -7.46 -27.09
C GLY A 56 -12.76 -6.23 -26.58
N ALA A 57 -13.39 -6.36 -25.41
CA ALA A 57 -14.04 -5.26 -24.72
C ALA A 57 -13.02 -4.45 -23.91
N GLY A 58 -13.32 -3.18 -23.67
CA GLY A 58 -12.49 -2.30 -22.84
C GLY A 58 -11.39 -1.60 -23.61
N MET A 59 -10.53 -0.92 -22.85
CA MET A 59 -9.41 -0.12 -23.34
C MET A 59 -8.15 -0.55 -22.58
N VAL A 60 -6.98 -0.29 -23.13
CA VAL A 60 -5.68 -0.55 -22.51
C VAL A 60 -4.92 0.76 -22.41
N MET A 61 -4.25 1.00 -21.30
CA MET A 61 -3.43 2.20 -21.13
C MET A 61 -2.20 2.13 -22.02
N LYS A 62 -2.01 3.20 -22.77
CA LYS A 62 -0.96 3.33 -23.80
C LYS A 62 0.44 3.32 -23.19
N PRO A 63 1.43 2.69 -23.86
CA PRO A 63 2.80 2.64 -23.36
C PRO A 63 3.54 3.99 -23.40
N GLU A 64 3.22 4.89 -24.36
CA GLU A 64 3.97 6.13 -24.53
C GLU A 64 3.91 7.05 -23.29
N PRO A 65 2.73 7.40 -22.71
CA PRO A 65 2.68 8.25 -21.52
C PRO A 65 3.39 7.61 -20.32
N TRP A 66 3.30 6.29 -20.17
CA TRP A 66 3.99 5.57 -19.10
C TRP A 66 5.51 5.57 -19.30
N GLY A 67 5.99 5.35 -20.53
CA GLY A 67 7.41 5.41 -20.85
C GLY A 67 8.01 6.75 -20.51
N GLU A 68 7.38 7.84 -20.96
CA GLU A 68 7.82 9.21 -20.68
C GLU A 68 7.77 9.55 -19.19
N ALA A 69 6.72 9.11 -18.47
CA ALA A 69 6.62 9.27 -17.02
C ALA A 69 7.77 8.57 -16.28
N LEU A 70 8.11 7.35 -16.68
CA LEU A 70 9.21 6.61 -16.09
C LEU A 70 10.57 7.26 -16.41
N ASP A 71 10.77 7.78 -17.62
CA ASP A 71 12.00 8.44 -18.00
C ASP A 71 12.22 9.75 -17.23
N ASP A 72 11.15 10.52 -17.01
CA ASP A 72 11.20 11.79 -16.27
C ASP A 72 11.40 11.57 -14.76
N LEU A 73 10.66 10.64 -14.17
CA LEU A 73 10.71 10.36 -12.73
C LEU A 73 11.97 9.59 -12.32
N VAL A 74 12.51 8.74 -13.19
CA VAL A 74 13.66 7.86 -12.95
C VAL A 74 14.76 8.11 -13.99
N PRO A 75 15.47 9.25 -13.91
CA PRO A 75 16.53 9.57 -14.86
C PRO A 75 17.70 8.59 -14.78
N ASP A 76 18.34 8.34 -15.92
CA ASP A 76 19.46 7.42 -16.02
C ASP A 76 20.62 7.82 -15.09
N GLY A 77 21.22 6.79 -14.45
CA GLY A 77 22.37 6.97 -13.56
C GLY A 77 22.04 7.49 -12.16
N GLY A 78 20.75 7.72 -11.86
CA GLY A 78 20.24 8.06 -10.53
C GLY A 78 19.86 6.84 -9.70
N PRO A 79 19.35 7.07 -8.46
CA PRO A 79 18.73 6.01 -7.67
C PRO A 79 17.49 5.47 -8.39
N THR A 80 17.31 4.14 -8.33
CA THR A 80 16.16 3.47 -8.95
C THR A 80 15.12 3.07 -7.90
N PRO A 81 13.81 3.28 -8.16
CA PRO A 81 12.75 2.79 -7.30
C PRO A 81 12.54 1.28 -7.47
N LEU A 82 11.77 0.69 -6.55
CA LEU A 82 10.96 -0.48 -6.88
C LEU A 82 9.67 0.02 -7.56
N LEU A 83 9.47 -0.37 -8.82
CA LEU A 83 8.20 -0.12 -9.51
C LEU A 83 7.15 -1.12 -9.01
N VAL A 84 6.10 -0.62 -8.37
CA VAL A 84 4.99 -1.41 -7.87
C VAL A 84 3.79 -1.25 -8.81
N VAL A 85 3.34 -2.35 -9.39
CA VAL A 85 2.21 -2.38 -10.34
C VAL A 85 1.05 -3.16 -9.71
N PRO A 86 0.02 -2.47 -9.18
CA PRO A 86 -1.17 -3.15 -8.70
C PRO A 86 -1.92 -3.85 -9.84
N THR A 87 -2.07 -5.16 -9.74
CA THR A 87 -2.77 -5.99 -10.73
C THR A 87 -3.38 -7.22 -10.08
N PRO A 88 -4.55 -7.72 -10.53
CA PRO A 88 -5.13 -8.96 -9.99
C PRO A 88 -4.24 -10.20 -10.18
N ALA A 89 -3.34 -10.19 -11.17
CA ALA A 89 -2.43 -11.29 -11.48
C ALA A 89 -1.13 -11.26 -10.65
N GLY A 90 -0.91 -10.21 -9.84
CA GLY A 90 0.29 -10.03 -9.04
C GLY A 90 0.37 -10.97 -7.83
N VAL A 91 1.53 -10.97 -7.18
CA VAL A 91 1.70 -11.70 -5.91
C VAL A 91 0.79 -11.12 -4.83
N PRO A 92 0.20 -11.95 -3.95
CA PRO A 92 -0.66 -11.44 -2.87
C PRO A 92 0.10 -10.53 -1.91
N PHE A 93 -0.45 -9.35 -1.64
CA PHE A 93 0.07 -8.44 -0.62
C PHE A 93 -0.16 -9.03 0.78
N SER A 94 0.88 -9.02 1.60
CA SER A 94 0.87 -9.58 2.95
C SER A 94 1.70 -8.72 3.89
N GLN A 95 1.57 -8.94 5.21
CA GLN A 95 2.38 -8.23 6.20
C GLN A 95 3.89 -8.45 6.01
N PRO A 96 4.40 -9.68 5.74
CA PRO A 96 5.80 -9.86 5.38
C PRO A 96 6.26 -9.02 4.18
N LEU A 97 5.44 -8.94 3.14
CA LEU A 97 5.76 -8.09 1.98
C LEU A 97 5.75 -6.61 2.35
N ALA A 98 4.83 -6.16 3.24
CA ALA A 98 4.85 -4.78 3.73
C ALA A 98 6.15 -4.45 4.47
N HIS A 99 6.69 -5.38 5.28
CA HIS A 99 8.00 -5.21 5.93
C HIS A 99 9.15 -5.14 4.93
N GLU A 100 9.13 -5.97 3.88
CA GLU A 100 10.12 -5.90 2.81
C GLU A 100 10.08 -4.54 2.11
N LEU A 101 8.88 -4.07 1.74
CA LEU A 101 8.70 -2.78 1.10
C LEU A 101 9.10 -1.60 2.01
N ALA A 102 8.87 -1.71 3.33
CA ALA A 102 9.30 -0.69 4.29
C ALA A 102 10.83 -0.54 4.38
N GLY A 103 11.59 -1.56 3.96
CA GLY A 103 13.05 -1.52 3.83
C GLY A 103 13.58 -0.85 2.56
N ARG A 104 12.70 -0.47 1.62
CA ARG A 104 13.10 0.22 0.38
C ARG A 104 13.16 1.73 0.59
N ASP A 105 14.13 2.36 -0.04
CA ASP A 105 14.27 3.83 0.01
C ASP A 105 13.22 4.54 -0.85
N TRP A 106 12.78 3.89 -1.95
CA TRP A 106 11.89 4.50 -2.93
C TRP A 106 10.94 3.47 -3.56
N LEU A 107 9.63 3.75 -3.47
CA LEU A 107 8.57 3.03 -4.17
C LEU A 107 7.93 3.93 -5.22
N LEU A 108 7.73 3.43 -6.43
CA LEU A 108 7.03 4.11 -7.51
C LEU A 108 5.83 3.26 -7.92
N PHE A 109 4.61 3.76 -7.72
CA PHE A 109 3.39 3.04 -8.07
C PHE A 109 2.90 3.43 -9.46
N ALA A 110 2.70 2.44 -10.32
CA ALA A 110 2.01 2.59 -11.60
C ALA A 110 0.55 2.13 -11.45
N CYS A 111 -0.36 3.08 -11.24
CA CYS A 111 -1.78 2.79 -11.00
C CYS A 111 -2.53 2.65 -12.32
N GLY A 112 -2.67 1.41 -12.82
CA GLY A 112 -3.42 1.09 -14.02
C GLY A 112 -4.93 1.30 -13.87
N ARG A 113 -5.59 1.56 -15.00
CA ARG A 113 -7.04 1.64 -15.15
C ARG A 113 -7.47 0.83 -16.37
N TYR A 114 -8.76 0.73 -16.60
CA TYR A 114 -9.35 -0.03 -17.70
C TYR A 114 -8.97 -1.52 -17.62
N GLU A 115 -8.52 -2.14 -18.74
CA GLU A 115 -8.03 -3.53 -18.78
C GLU A 115 -6.56 -3.67 -18.33
N GLY A 116 -5.94 -2.56 -17.90
CA GLY A 116 -4.58 -2.53 -17.41
C GLY A 116 -3.64 -1.65 -18.23
N ILE A 117 -2.37 -1.75 -17.92
CA ILE A 117 -1.27 -1.05 -18.59
C ILE A 117 -0.71 -1.96 -19.68
N ASP A 118 -0.35 -1.42 -20.85
CA ASP A 118 0.33 -2.18 -21.90
C ASP A 118 1.56 -2.93 -21.33
N ALA A 119 1.61 -4.24 -21.56
CA ALA A 119 2.63 -5.13 -20.95
C ALA A 119 4.07 -4.72 -21.27
N ARG A 120 4.30 -4.04 -22.39
CA ARG A 120 5.63 -3.53 -22.78
C ARG A 120 6.17 -2.48 -21.81
N VAL A 121 5.31 -1.80 -21.05
CA VAL A 121 5.75 -0.85 -20.00
C VAL A 121 6.46 -1.59 -18.88
N VAL A 122 5.89 -2.69 -18.40
CA VAL A 122 6.47 -3.53 -17.34
C VAL A 122 7.76 -4.17 -17.83
N GLU A 123 7.77 -4.72 -19.04
CA GLU A 123 8.96 -5.32 -19.67
C GLU A 123 10.10 -4.29 -19.83
N HIS A 124 9.78 -3.09 -20.31
CA HIS A 124 10.76 -2.01 -20.45
C HIS A 124 11.31 -1.56 -19.10
N ALA A 125 10.45 -1.39 -18.09
CA ALA A 125 10.85 -0.99 -16.74
C ALA A 125 11.76 -2.05 -16.09
N ALA A 126 11.48 -3.35 -16.28
CA ALA A 126 12.26 -4.45 -15.72
C ALA A 126 13.72 -4.52 -16.24
N ALA A 127 14.00 -3.89 -17.38
CA ALA A 127 15.38 -3.74 -17.88
C ALA A 127 16.20 -2.66 -17.14
N ARG A 128 15.54 -1.79 -16.34
CA ARG A 128 16.15 -0.63 -15.70
C ARG A 128 16.03 -0.61 -14.17
N MET A 129 15.01 -1.27 -13.62
CA MET A 129 14.71 -1.26 -12.19
C MET A 129 13.99 -2.55 -11.77
N ASP A 130 13.95 -2.81 -10.46
CA ASP A 130 13.11 -3.88 -9.92
C ASP A 130 11.62 -3.57 -10.16
N VAL A 131 10.84 -4.60 -10.53
CA VAL A 131 9.39 -4.50 -10.72
C VAL A 131 8.68 -5.52 -9.85
N LEU A 132 7.62 -5.09 -9.19
CA LEU A 132 6.73 -5.91 -8.37
C LEU A 132 5.29 -5.74 -8.86
N GLU A 133 4.73 -6.79 -9.44
CA GLU A 133 3.30 -6.90 -9.67
C GLU A 133 2.63 -7.46 -8.42
N VAL A 134 1.62 -6.75 -7.88
CA VAL A 134 1.03 -7.06 -6.57
C VAL A 134 -0.49 -7.02 -6.61
N SER A 135 -1.12 -8.00 -5.93
CA SER A 135 -2.56 -8.11 -5.76
C SER A 135 -2.97 -7.90 -4.31
N LEU A 136 -4.08 -7.20 -4.04
CA LEU A 136 -4.67 -7.11 -2.70
C LEU A 136 -5.48 -8.36 -2.30
N GLY A 137 -5.85 -9.21 -3.25
CA GLY A 137 -6.68 -10.40 -2.99
C GLY A 137 -7.47 -10.83 -4.22
N ASP A 138 -8.28 -11.87 -4.05
CA ASP A 138 -9.04 -12.53 -5.12
C ASP A 138 -10.30 -11.74 -5.49
N TYR A 139 -10.13 -10.50 -5.91
CA TYR A 139 -11.19 -9.61 -6.42
C TYR A 139 -10.59 -8.57 -7.36
N VAL A 140 -11.45 -7.99 -8.20
CA VAL A 140 -11.05 -6.98 -9.18
C VAL A 140 -11.49 -5.60 -8.71
N LEU A 141 -10.58 -4.64 -8.76
CA LEU A 141 -10.82 -3.21 -8.54
C LEU A 141 -10.88 -2.47 -9.88
N ASN A 142 -11.52 -1.30 -9.90
CA ASN A 142 -11.60 -0.48 -11.11
C ASN A 142 -10.25 0.16 -11.51
N GLY A 143 -9.24 0.09 -10.64
CA GLY A 143 -7.91 0.64 -10.89
C GLY A 143 -6.96 0.40 -9.72
N GLY A 144 -5.68 0.73 -9.91
CA GLY A 144 -4.61 0.47 -8.95
C GLY A 144 -4.56 1.43 -7.76
N GLU A 145 -5.30 2.54 -7.77
CA GLU A 145 -5.18 3.60 -6.77
C GLU A 145 -5.53 3.13 -5.35
N VAL A 146 -6.62 2.36 -5.21
CA VAL A 146 -7.04 1.81 -3.91
C VAL A 146 -5.98 0.84 -3.37
N ALA A 147 -5.40 0.03 -4.24
CA ALA A 147 -4.31 -0.85 -3.85
C ALA A 147 -3.06 -0.06 -3.42
N ALA A 148 -2.69 0.96 -4.18
CA ALA A 148 -1.56 1.83 -3.84
C ALA A 148 -1.78 2.56 -2.51
N LEU A 149 -3.01 3.02 -2.20
CA LEU A 149 -3.37 3.59 -0.90
C LEU A 149 -3.16 2.58 0.23
N ALA A 150 -3.73 1.38 0.11
CA ALA A 150 -3.66 0.34 1.14
C ALA A 150 -2.22 -0.10 1.40
N ILE A 151 -1.44 -0.32 0.33
CA ILE A 151 -0.04 -0.73 0.43
C ILE A 151 0.79 0.40 1.07
N THR A 152 0.62 1.64 0.63
CA THR A 152 1.35 2.79 1.18
C THR A 152 1.06 2.96 2.67
N GLU A 153 -0.19 2.87 3.10
CA GLU A 153 -0.56 2.95 4.52
C GLU A 153 0.07 1.83 5.33
N ALA A 154 -0.02 0.57 4.85
CA ALA A 154 0.56 -0.58 5.52
C ALA A 154 2.09 -0.51 5.63
N VAL A 155 2.77 0.04 4.62
CA VAL A 155 4.22 0.21 4.58
C VAL A 155 4.68 1.37 5.47
N VAL A 156 4.05 2.53 5.33
CA VAL A 156 4.48 3.77 6.02
C VAL A 156 4.35 3.63 7.54
N ARG A 157 3.33 2.93 8.04
CA ARG A 157 3.18 2.72 9.48
C ARG A 157 4.32 1.88 10.10
N LEU A 158 5.07 1.12 9.29
CA LEU A 158 6.23 0.33 9.72
C LEU A 158 7.52 1.16 9.79
N LEU A 159 7.53 2.36 9.23
CA LEU A 159 8.72 3.21 9.25
C LEU A 159 9.02 3.71 10.68
N PRO A 160 10.31 3.72 11.08
CA PRO A 160 10.70 4.24 12.38
C PRO A 160 10.20 5.67 12.61
N GLY A 161 9.55 5.91 13.74
CA GLY A 161 9.07 7.24 14.15
C GLY A 161 7.65 7.59 13.64
N VAL A 162 7.00 6.75 12.86
CA VAL A 162 5.59 6.96 12.41
C VAL A 162 4.61 6.57 13.51
N LEU A 163 4.79 5.42 14.14
CA LEU A 163 4.00 5.00 15.30
C LEU A 163 4.63 5.54 16.58
N GLY A 164 3.79 6.06 17.48
CA GLY A 164 4.23 6.61 18.77
C GLY A 164 4.77 5.56 19.75
N ASN A 165 4.31 4.30 19.62
CA ASN A 165 4.82 3.18 20.41
C ASN A 165 5.23 2.03 19.48
N PRO A 166 6.54 1.75 19.31
CA PRO A 166 7.03 0.66 18.48
C PRO A 166 6.59 -0.72 18.96
N GLU A 167 6.26 -0.88 20.25
CA GLU A 167 5.77 -2.17 20.79
C GLU A 167 4.39 -2.53 20.26
N SER A 168 3.62 -1.55 19.79
CA SER A 168 2.33 -1.81 19.14
C SER A 168 2.45 -2.70 17.90
N LEU A 169 3.60 -2.70 17.22
CA LEU A 169 3.86 -3.55 16.05
C LEU A 169 4.09 -5.04 16.42
N ARG A 170 4.46 -5.32 17.68
CA ARG A 170 4.82 -6.69 18.12
C ARG A 170 3.59 -7.56 18.37
N GLU A 171 2.51 -6.96 18.85
CA GLU A 171 1.26 -7.66 19.19
C GLU A 171 0.22 -7.62 18.07
N GLU A 172 0.58 -7.16 16.86
CA GLU A 172 -0.38 -7.01 15.76
C GLU A 172 -0.68 -8.33 15.03
N SER A 173 -1.92 -8.43 14.56
CA SER A 173 -2.36 -9.53 13.69
C SER A 173 -1.43 -9.70 12.50
N HIS A 174 -1.14 -10.94 12.14
CA HIS A 174 -0.21 -11.28 11.05
C HIS A 174 1.26 -10.86 11.25
N GLY A 175 1.62 -10.35 12.46
CA GLY A 175 3.00 -10.06 12.83
C GLY A 175 3.83 -11.35 12.98
N THR A 176 5.14 -11.24 12.74
CA THR A 176 6.07 -12.39 12.86
C THR A 176 6.19 -12.93 14.29
N GLU A 177 5.96 -12.10 15.31
CA GLU A 177 6.04 -12.50 16.71
C GLU A 177 4.81 -13.30 17.20
N LEU A 178 3.68 -13.22 16.49
CA LEU A 178 2.46 -13.95 16.81
C LEU A 178 2.25 -15.22 15.95
N ASP A 179 3.27 -15.68 15.21
CA ASP A 179 3.16 -16.84 14.31
C ASP A 179 1.90 -16.80 13.41
N GLY A 180 1.50 -15.62 12.96
CA GLY A 180 0.33 -15.42 12.12
C GLY A 180 -1.02 -15.47 12.86
N LEU A 181 -1.02 -15.46 14.18
CA LEU A 181 -2.25 -15.38 14.97
C LEU A 181 -2.90 -14.00 14.87
N LEU A 182 -4.21 -13.95 15.03
CA LEU A 182 -4.97 -12.72 15.09
C LEU A 182 -4.92 -12.11 16.50
N GLU A 183 -5.05 -10.79 16.57
CA GLU A 183 -5.19 -10.09 17.83
C GLU A 183 -6.42 -10.56 18.62
N TYR A 184 -6.30 -10.49 19.96
CA TYR A 184 -7.42 -10.75 20.87
C TYR A 184 -8.39 -9.55 20.91
N PRO A 185 -9.66 -9.77 21.31
CA PRO A 185 -10.62 -8.69 21.49
C PRO A 185 -10.13 -7.67 22.53
N VAL A 186 -10.12 -6.39 22.15
CA VAL A 186 -9.70 -5.29 23.02
C VAL A 186 -10.89 -4.64 23.71
N PHE A 187 -10.67 -4.18 24.94
CA PHE A 187 -11.66 -3.52 25.77
C PHE A 187 -11.12 -2.20 26.34
N THR A 188 -11.97 -1.19 26.45
CA THR A 188 -11.65 0.10 27.06
C THR A 188 -12.74 0.51 28.05
N LYS A 189 -12.60 1.67 28.69
CA LYS A 189 -13.59 2.25 29.62
C LYS A 189 -14.89 2.63 28.89
N PRO A 190 -16.04 2.49 29.56
CA PRO A 190 -16.28 2.04 30.92
C PRO A 190 -16.19 0.50 31.07
N ALA A 191 -16.01 0.01 32.31
CA ALA A 191 -15.95 -1.44 32.58
C ALA A 191 -17.25 -2.19 32.29
N SER A 192 -18.39 -1.52 32.32
CA SER A 192 -19.71 -2.03 31.91
C SER A 192 -20.36 -1.09 30.93
N TRP A 193 -20.84 -1.60 29.80
CA TRP A 193 -21.56 -0.82 28.79
C TRP A 193 -22.78 -1.60 28.28
N ARG A 194 -23.96 -1.05 28.49
CA ARG A 194 -25.27 -1.64 28.10
C ARG A 194 -25.49 -3.08 28.59
N GLY A 195 -25.02 -3.39 29.81
CA GLY A 195 -25.13 -4.73 30.39
C GLY A 195 -24.06 -5.72 29.92
N LEU A 196 -23.08 -5.28 29.13
CA LEU A 196 -21.92 -6.05 28.69
C LEU A 196 -20.69 -5.61 29.49
N ASP A 197 -20.07 -6.54 30.20
CA ASP A 197 -18.95 -6.26 31.07
C ASP A 197 -17.61 -6.65 30.46
N VAL A 198 -16.57 -5.87 30.78
CA VAL A 198 -15.18 -6.28 30.50
C VAL A 198 -14.87 -7.56 31.27
N PRO A 199 -14.23 -8.58 30.65
CA PRO A 199 -13.85 -9.79 31.33
C PRO A 199 -13.08 -9.52 32.63
N PRO A 200 -13.47 -10.15 33.78
CA PRO A 200 -12.86 -9.87 35.09
C PRO A 200 -11.33 -10.02 35.11
N VAL A 201 -10.78 -10.95 34.33
CA VAL A 201 -9.33 -11.19 34.21
C VAL A 201 -8.59 -9.95 33.75
N LEU A 202 -9.21 -9.12 32.91
CA LEU A 202 -8.61 -7.86 32.42
C LEU A 202 -8.67 -6.72 33.44
N LEU A 203 -9.47 -6.87 34.51
CA LEU A 203 -9.63 -5.90 35.59
C LEU A 203 -8.79 -6.26 36.81
N SER A 204 -8.25 -7.50 36.88
CA SER A 204 -7.55 -8.04 38.07
C SER A 204 -6.24 -7.37 38.43
N GLY A 205 -5.65 -6.57 37.55
CA GLY A 205 -4.34 -5.91 37.79
C GLY A 205 -3.14 -6.85 37.66
N ARG A 206 -3.33 -8.16 37.52
CA ARG A 206 -2.26 -9.16 37.42
C ARG A 206 -1.84 -9.33 35.95
N SER A 207 -0.62 -8.91 35.63
CA SER A 207 -0.11 -8.88 34.24
C SER A 207 -0.03 -10.27 33.59
N GLU A 208 0.34 -11.29 34.35
CA GLU A 208 0.46 -12.66 33.82
C GLU A 208 -0.90 -13.31 33.54
N GLU A 209 -1.91 -13.12 34.41
CA GLU A 209 -3.28 -13.62 34.17
C GLU A 209 -3.93 -12.90 32.95
N ARG A 210 -3.57 -11.63 32.72
CA ARG A 210 -4.00 -10.90 31.52
C ARG A 210 -3.41 -11.52 30.25
N ARG A 211 -2.14 -11.90 30.28
CA ARG A 211 -1.45 -12.54 29.15
C ARG A 211 -2.11 -13.87 28.78
N VAL A 212 -2.35 -14.72 29.76
CA VAL A 212 -3.06 -16.01 29.56
C VAL A 212 -4.48 -15.81 29.05
N GLY A 213 -5.21 -14.82 29.57
CA GLY A 213 -6.57 -14.48 29.11
C GLY A 213 -6.62 -13.96 27.68
N LYS A 214 -5.56 -13.31 27.21
CA LYS A 214 -5.37 -12.89 25.84
C LYS A 214 -5.08 -14.09 24.92
N GLU A 215 -4.15 -14.96 25.30
CA GLU A 215 -3.73 -16.14 24.53
C GLU A 215 -4.86 -17.18 24.34
N CYS A 216 -5.73 -17.40 25.35
CA CYS A 216 -6.84 -18.35 25.25
C CYS A 216 -7.95 -17.95 24.26
N ARG A 217 -8.06 -16.66 23.89
CA ARG A 217 -9.09 -16.17 22.96
C ARG A 217 -8.63 -16.01 21.51
N SER A 218 -7.34 -16.09 21.25
CA SER A 218 -6.78 -16.02 19.90
C SER A 218 -6.93 -17.32 19.08
N ARG A 219 -7.59 -18.34 19.61
CA ARG A 219 -7.78 -19.65 18.97
C ARG A 219 -9.19 -19.92 18.44
N TRP A 220 -10.01 -18.85 18.18
CA TRP A 220 -11.35 -19.01 17.59
C TRP A 220 -11.45 -18.31 16.25
#